data_d3c82aba3e994d52d2964c7e20df61ac
#
_entry.id   d3c82aba3e994d52d2964c7e20df61ac
#
_cell.length_a   1.000
_cell.length_b   1.000
_cell.length_c   1.000
_cell.angle_alpha   90.00
_cell.angle_beta   90.00
_cell.angle_gamma   90.00
#
_symmetry.space_group_name_H-M   'P 1'
#
loop_
_entity.id
_entity.type
_entity.pdbx_description
1 polymer ?
#
loop_
_entity_poly.entity_id
_entity_poly.type
_entity_poly.pdbx_seq_one_letter_code
_entity_poly.pdbx_strand_id
1 'polypeptide(L)'
;MRIAIAGGSAAGLFAALLLARAGHDVVVLERDRLEPAADVESAAAVAFRPSAPQIVQPHLIMARCRQLLIERLPDVYAGMLAAGVAEAPLRTQMPDTLADTAPRPGDEDPCRS
;
A
#
# COMPACT_ATOMS: atom_id res chain seq x y z
N MET A 1 -3.95 22.25 12.67
CA MET A 1 -5.36 21.85 12.91
C MET A 1 -5.34 20.47 13.54
N ARG A 2 -6.27 20.16 14.41
CA ARG A 2 -6.41 18.81 14.99
C ARG A 2 -7.42 18.01 14.17
N ILE A 3 -7.02 16.79 13.73
CA ILE A 3 -7.80 15.95 12.81
C ILE A 3 -7.94 14.56 13.43
N ALA A 4 -9.16 14.02 13.43
CA ALA A 4 -9.43 12.65 13.81
C ALA A 4 -9.79 11.84 12.56
N ILE A 5 -9.14 10.68 12.38
CA ILE A 5 -9.40 9.74 11.29
C ILE A 5 -10.03 8.50 11.91
N ALA A 6 -11.19 8.13 11.43
CA ALA A 6 -11.86 6.88 11.81
C ALA A 6 -11.44 5.74 10.88
N GLY A 7 -10.71 4.78 11.43
CA GLY A 7 -10.23 3.59 10.74
C GLY A 7 -8.71 3.59 10.47
N GLY A 8 -8.03 2.58 10.99
CA GLY A 8 -6.59 2.32 10.81
C GLY A 8 -6.30 1.34 9.67
N SER A 9 -7.06 1.39 8.58
CA SER A 9 -6.75 0.67 7.35
C SER A 9 -5.66 1.39 6.55
N ALA A 10 -5.16 0.80 5.48
CA ALA A 10 -4.14 1.41 4.61
C ALA A 10 -4.51 2.85 4.20
N ALA A 11 -5.76 3.08 3.79
CA ALA A 11 -6.23 4.41 3.41
C ALA A 11 -6.18 5.40 4.58
N GLY A 12 -6.65 4.98 5.77
CA GLY A 12 -6.61 5.82 6.97
C GLY A 12 -5.19 6.15 7.41
N LEU A 13 -4.29 5.17 7.35
CA LEU A 13 -2.88 5.36 7.71
C LEU A 13 -2.15 6.26 6.71
N PHE A 14 -2.36 6.08 5.40
CA PHE A 14 -1.77 6.98 4.40
C PHE A 14 -2.28 8.41 4.54
N ALA A 15 -3.59 8.60 4.77
CA ALA A 15 -4.14 9.92 5.04
C ALA A 15 -3.53 10.54 6.30
N ALA A 16 -3.39 9.76 7.38
CA ALA A 16 -2.78 10.23 8.62
C ALA A 16 -1.34 10.70 8.41
N LEU A 17 -0.53 9.91 7.69
CA LEU A 17 0.85 10.26 7.38
C LEU A 17 0.97 11.54 6.55
N LEU A 18 0.15 11.67 5.51
CA LEU A 18 0.14 12.87 4.67
C LEU A 18 -0.26 14.12 5.45
N LEU A 19 -1.29 14.02 6.27
CA LEU A 19 -1.77 15.14 7.08
C LEU A 19 -0.79 15.51 8.19
N ALA A 20 -0.17 14.53 8.84
CA ALA A 20 0.86 14.78 9.84
C ALA A 20 2.08 15.48 9.25
N ARG A 21 2.52 15.08 8.03
CA ARG A 21 3.60 15.76 7.29
C ARG A 21 3.23 17.16 6.84
N ALA A 22 1.94 17.44 6.64
CA ALA A 22 1.45 18.77 6.38
C ALA A 22 1.36 19.67 7.66
N GLY A 23 1.81 19.16 8.80
CA GLY A 23 1.86 19.90 10.07
C GLY A 23 0.57 19.87 10.87
N HIS A 24 -0.30 18.91 10.61
CA HIS A 24 -1.52 18.72 11.39
C HIS A 24 -1.29 17.78 12.58
N ASP A 25 -2.05 18.00 13.67
CA ASP A 25 -2.14 17.09 14.82
C ASP A 25 -3.17 16.00 14.47
N VAL A 26 -2.73 14.77 14.24
CA VAL A 26 -3.58 13.70 13.70
C VAL A 26 -3.72 12.58 14.72
N VAL A 27 -4.98 12.18 14.96
CA VAL A 27 -5.33 11.01 15.76
C VAL A 27 -6.06 10.00 14.88
N VAL A 28 -5.61 8.76 14.89
CA VAL A 28 -6.31 7.64 14.23
C VAL A 28 -7.06 6.83 15.27
N LEU A 29 -8.36 6.71 15.06
CA LEU A 29 -9.26 5.91 15.89
C LEU A 29 -9.53 4.59 15.19
N GLU A 30 -9.04 3.50 15.74
CA GLU A 30 -9.23 2.16 15.21
C GLU A 30 -10.03 1.30 16.21
N ARG A 31 -11.01 0.57 15.69
CA ARG A 31 -11.87 -0.29 16.50
C ARG A 31 -11.19 -1.59 16.88
N ASP A 32 -10.42 -2.15 15.95
CA ASP A 32 -9.70 -3.39 16.18
C ASP A 32 -8.36 -3.11 16.88
N ARG A 33 -7.98 -4.02 17.77
CA ARG A 33 -6.65 -3.95 18.38
C ARG A 33 -5.59 -4.25 17.33
N LEU A 34 -4.69 -3.29 17.09
CA LEU A 34 -3.56 -3.46 16.20
C LEU A 34 -2.33 -3.83 17.01
N GLU A 35 -1.80 -5.03 16.79
CA GLU A 35 -0.54 -5.46 17.37
C GLU A 35 0.54 -5.44 16.29
N PRO A 36 1.65 -4.71 16.50
CA PRO A 36 2.78 -4.75 15.58
C PRO A 36 3.34 -6.17 15.52
N ALA A 37 3.49 -6.73 14.35
CA ALA A 37 4.19 -7.99 14.14
C ALA A 37 5.66 -7.73 13.81
N ALA A 38 6.53 -8.69 14.14
CA ALA A 38 7.95 -8.59 13.89
C ALA A 38 8.30 -8.63 12.40
N ASP A 39 7.50 -9.37 11.62
CA ASP A 39 7.67 -9.58 10.19
C ASP A 39 6.33 -9.90 9.51
N VAL A 40 6.34 -10.03 8.19
CA VAL A 40 5.14 -10.27 7.37
C VAL A 40 4.51 -11.63 7.65
N GLU A 41 5.32 -12.66 7.90
CA GLU A 41 4.82 -14.02 8.19
C GLU A 41 4.14 -14.07 9.56
N SER A 42 4.76 -13.47 10.56
CA SER A 42 4.16 -13.31 11.88
C SER A 42 2.88 -12.49 11.81
N ALA A 43 2.85 -11.42 11.01
CA ALA A 43 1.65 -10.64 10.77
C ALA A 43 0.53 -11.49 10.18
N ALA A 44 0.81 -12.31 9.18
CA ALA A 44 -0.18 -13.18 8.55
C ALA A 44 -0.74 -14.23 9.52
N ALA A 45 0.09 -14.73 10.44
CA ALA A 45 -0.32 -15.76 11.41
C ALA A 45 -1.18 -15.21 12.56
N VAL A 46 -0.96 -13.95 12.98
CA VAL A 46 -1.61 -13.38 14.18
C VAL A 46 -2.55 -12.22 13.88
N ALA A 47 -2.52 -11.67 12.67
CA ALA A 47 -3.33 -10.51 12.30
C ALA A 47 -4.78 -10.90 12.06
N PHE A 48 -5.51 -11.10 13.15
CA PHE A 48 -6.95 -11.22 13.06
C PHE A 48 -7.63 -9.87 13.30
N ARG A 49 -8.27 -9.36 12.26
CA ARG A 49 -9.07 -8.13 12.33
C ARG A 49 -10.51 -8.41 11.97
N PRO A 50 -11.43 -8.45 12.95
CA PRO A 50 -12.86 -8.70 12.69
C PRO A 50 -13.48 -7.73 11.69
N SER A 51 -13.01 -6.47 11.67
CA SER A 51 -13.48 -5.44 10.73
C SER A 51 -12.83 -5.49 9.35
N ALA A 52 -11.75 -6.26 9.19
CA ALA A 52 -11.00 -6.38 7.94
C ALA A 52 -10.42 -7.80 7.77
N PRO A 53 -11.27 -8.85 7.69
CA PRO A 53 -10.81 -10.23 7.67
C PRO A 53 -9.92 -10.55 6.46
N GLN A 54 -10.02 -9.76 5.39
CA GLN A 54 -9.19 -9.89 4.19
C GLN A 54 -7.73 -9.47 4.39
N ILE A 55 -7.34 -8.95 5.55
CA ILE A 55 -5.96 -8.49 5.79
C ILE A 55 -4.91 -9.58 5.58
N VAL A 56 -5.28 -10.84 5.77
CA VAL A 56 -4.41 -12.02 5.56
C VAL A 56 -4.31 -12.45 4.10
N GLN A 57 -5.04 -11.81 3.20
CA GLN A 57 -5.00 -12.14 1.78
C GLN A 57 -3.97 -11.27 1.04
N PRO A 58 -3.42 -11.75 -0.08
CA PRO A 58 -2.56 -10.91 -0.93
C PRO A 58 -3.30 -9.65 -1.41
N HIS A 59 -2.66 -8.52 -1.30
CA HIS A 59 -3.17 -7.24 -1.78
C HIS A 59 -2.29 -6.69 -2.89
N LEU A 60 -2.93 -6.19 -3.94
CA LEU A 60 -2.25 -5.49 -5.01
C LEU A 60 -2.48 -3.97 -4.85
N ILE A 61 -1.39 -3.22 -4.79
CA ILE A 61 -1.43 -1.77 -4.84
C ILE A 61 -1.37 -1.33 -6.30
N MET A 62 -2.43 -0.65 -6.74
CA MET A 62 -2.54 -0.17 -8.12
C MET A 62 -1.50 0.92 -8.44
N ALA A 63 -1.12 1.01 -9.71
CA ALA A 63 -0.06 1.91 -10.19
C ALA A 63 -0.17 3.35 -9.68
N ARG A 64 -1.37 3.95 -9.71
CA ARG A 64 -1.58 5.32 -9.21
C ARG A 64 -1.29 5.46 -7.71
N CYS A 65 -1.66 4.46 -6.91
CA CYS A 65 -1.35 4.47 -5.48
C CYS A 65 0.16 4.34 -5.25
N ARG A 66 0.84 3.48 -6.01
CA ARG A 66 2.30 3.35 -5.99
C ARG A 66 2.99 4.67 -6.32
N GLN A 67 2.56 5.36 -7.38
CA GLN A 67 3.10 6.68 -7.72
C GLN A 67 2.95 7.67 -6.57
N LEU A 68 1.78 7.76 -5.97
CA LEU A 68 1.54 8.65 -4.84
C LEU A 68 2.42 8.31 -3.63
N LEU A 69 2.67 7.03 -3.38
CA LEU A 69 3.59 6.61 -2.31
C LEU A 69 5.01 7.07 -2.61
N ILE A 70 5.51 6.87 -3.82
CA ILE A 70 6.85 7.31 -4.22
C ILE A 70 6.98 8.84 -4.12
N GLU A 71 6.00 9.58 -4.62
CA GLU A 71 6.04 11.04 -4.65
C GLU A 71 5.87 11.69 -3.29
N ARG A 72 4.99 11.15 -2.45
CA ARG A 72 4.54 11.80 -1.22
C ARG A 72 5.05 11.16 0.06
N LEU A 73 5.35 9.86 0.01
CA LEU A 73 5.75 9.05 1.14
C LEU A 73 6.92 8.11 0.76
N PRO A 74 8.02 8.62 0.19
CA PRO A 74 9.10 7.78 -0.35
C PRO A 74 9.77 6.89 0.69
N ASP A 75 9.88 7.33 1.92
CA ASP A 75 10.40 6.54 3.04
C ASP A 75 9.47 5.40 3.45
N VAL A 76 8.16 5.63 3.41
CA VAL A 76 7.16 4.57 3.64
C VAL A 76 7.24 3.53 2.52
N TYR A 77 7.33 3.98 1.27
CA TYR A 77 7.49 3.08 0.13
C TYR A 77 8.76 2.24 0.24
N ALA A 78 9.88 2.86 0.57
CA ALA A 78 11.14 2.14 0.79
C ALA A 78 11.04 1.14 1.95
N GLY A 79 10.36 1.51 3.03
CA GLY A 79 10.08 0.62 4.16
C GLY A 79 9.22 -0.58 3.77
N MET A 80 8.23 -0.39 2.92
CA MET A 80 7.38 -1.49 2.39
C MET A 80 8.22 -2.49 1.58
N LEU A 81 9.10 -2.00 0.69
CA LEU A 81 10.00 -2.86 -0.08
C LEU A 81 10.97 -3.63 0.84
N ALA A 82 11.54 -2.95 1.84
CA ALA A 82 12.41 -3.59 2.84
C ALA A 82 11.68 -4.66 3.67
N ALA A 83 10.37 -4.49 3.89
CA ALA A 83 9.52 -5.46 4.56
C ALA A 83 9.07 -6.63 3.66
N GLY A 84 9.52 -6.69 2.40
CA GLY A 84 9.24 -7.81 1.49
C GLY A 84 8.08 -7.59 0.53
N VAL A 85 7.56 -6.37 0.38
CA VAL A 85 6.61 -6.07 -0.69
C VAL A 85 7.29 -6.23 -2.04
N ALA A 86 6.71 -7.06 -2.90
CA ALA A 86 7.24 -7.30 -4.24
C ALA A 86 6.64 -6.31 -5.25
N GLU A 87 7.47 -5.79 -6.13
CA GLU A 87 7.00 -5.07 -7.31
C GLU A 87 6.70 -6.09 -8.42
N ALA A 88 5.45 -6.10 -8.87
CA ALA A 88 5.00 -7.02 -9.90
C ALA A 88 4.48 -6.23 -11.12
N PRO A 89 5.32 -6.02 -12.15
CA PRO A 89 4.86 -5.39 -13.38
C PRO A 89 3.80 -6.29 -14.02
N LEU A 90 2.59 -5.78 -14.19
CA LEU A 90 1.47 -6.54 -14.75
C LEU A 90 1.79 -7.14 -16.12
N ARG A 91 2.62 -6.47 -16.90
CA ARG A 91 3.04 -6.95 -18.23
C ARG A 91 3.82 -8.27 -18.19
N THR A 92 4.64 -8.50 -17.16
CA THR A 92 5.42 -9.73 -17.03
C THR A 92 4.61 -10.91 -16.50
N GLN A 93 3.39 -10.63 -16.03
CA GLN A 93 2.47 -11.63 -15.49
C GLN A 93 1.32 -11.94 -16.46
N MET A 94 1.27 -11.28 -17.61
CA MET A 94 0.27 -11.58 -18.65
C MET A 94 0.57 -12.92 -19.31
N PRO A 95 -0.43 -13.77 -19.51
CA PRO A 95 -0.27 -14.98 -20.34
C PRO A 95 0.21 -14.60 -21.75
N ASP A 96 1.03 -15.47 -22.36
CA ASP A 96 1.57 -15.25 -23.71
C ASP A 96 0.48 -15.02 -24.76
N THR A 97 -0.72 -15.56 -24.53
CA THR A 97 -1.91 -15.32 -25.38
C THR A 97 -2.40 -13.87 -25.36
N LEU A 98 -2.01 -13.06 -24.37
CA LEU A 98 -2.31 -11.64 -24.28
C LEU A 98 -1.06 -10.77 -24.53
N ALA A 99 0.08 -11.39 -24.76
CA ALA A 99 1.36 -10.72 -25.02
C ALA A 99 1.41 -10.01 -26.40
N ASP A 100 0.41 -10.21 -27.26
CA ASP A 100 0.28 -9.53 -28.55
C ASP A 100 -0.09 -8.03 -28.43
N THR A 101 -0.16 -7.53 -27.22
CA THR A 101 -0.16 -6.10 -26.92
C THR A 101 1.27 -5.58 -26.82
N ALA A 102 2.01 -5.63 -27.93
CA ALA A 102 3.28 -4.92 -28.02
C ALA A 102 3.07 -3.46 -27.59
N PRO A 103 3.98 -2.88 -26.76
CA PRO A 103 3.85 -1.49 -26.34
C PRO A 103 3.76 -0.62 -27.58
N ARG A 104 2.66 0.12 -27.74
CA ARG A 104 2.57 1.12 -28.77
C ARG A 104 3.52 2.28 -28.41
N PRO A 105 4.12 2.93 -29.40
CA PRO A 105 4.86 4.17 -29.14
C PRO A 105 3.97 5.15 -28.35
N GLY A 106 4.38 5.53 -27.16
CA GLY A 106 3.59 6.36 -26.23
C GLY A 106 2.91 5.62 -25.07
N ASP A 107 2.89 4.29 -25.06
CA ASP A 107 2.53 3.50 -23.88
C ASP A 107 3.74 3.46 -22.91
N GLU A 108 3.96 4.54 -22.21
CA GLU A 108 4.90 4.51 -21.09
C GLU A 108 4.33 3.59 -20.02
N ASP A 109 5.12 2.59 -19.61
CA ASP A 109 4.75 1.72 -18.49
C ASP A 109 4.66 2.56 -17.21
N PRO A 110 3.45 2.82 -16.68
CA PRO A 110 3.28 3.65 -15.49
C PRO A 110 3.92 3.02 -14.24
N CYS A 111 4.42 1.78 -14.37
CA CYS A 111 5.16 1.09 -13.31
C CYS A 111 6.68 1.25 -13.45
N ARG A 112 7.18 1.94 -14.49
CA ARG A 112 8.63 2.10 -14.74
C ARG A 112 9.20 3.48 -14.41
N SER A 113 8.38 4.44 -14.06
CA SER A 113 8.86 5.77 -13.66
C SER A 113 8.92 5.93 -12.15
#